data_0d5daeb4dfa5926201873a4c7e85c195
#
_entry.id   0d5daeb4dfa5926201873a4c7e85c195
#
_cell.length_a   1.000
_cell.length_b   1.000
_cell.length_c   1.000
_cell.angle_alpha   90.00
_cell.angle_beta   90.00
_cell.angle_gamma   90.00
#
_symmetry.space_group_name_H-M   'P 1'
#
loop_
_entity.id
_entity.type
_entity.pdbx_description
1 polymer ?
#
loop_
_entity_poly.entity_id
_entity_poly.type
_entity_poly.pdbx_seq_one_letter_code
_entity_poly.pdbx_strand_id
1 'polypeptide(L)'
;MIEMNIEQMAQIMQGSAHGQAEIKTTTIFQFDSRKINSGDIFLALKGEKADGHDFVSDASARGASLSIVNRPVPTPHILVGDVLLALAKLAAYVRRELKDLKVIGITGSQGKTTTKDLLLSILKAEGETVASIGSFNNELGVPLTILRCTKESKYCILEMGARNSGDIASLTAIASPDIGAVLKVGNAHIGQFGSQEMIAKTKGELIAGLQGGAVAVLGTYDSFTPKMESAQGVKRVTFGDSPKCDVRAADIEARGGFAHFDLVIGSERQAVGLQILGLHQISNALAAAAIANALDIGVSRIATALSNHQSISKWRMELSEANGLTLINDSYNANPESMEAALNVLALLTQEKGGRSWAFLGQMHELGDNSDQMHEEIGKKVADLGIDYLVAIKSKSYLSKINSSLTSARYLSSWQETLDLFKEFNPADVILVKASRAEGLDELASAIKAKTMSEQEGESK
;
A
#
# COMPACT_ATOMS: atom_id res chain seq x y z
N MET A 1 -21.54 -3.87 8.09
CA MET A 1 -21.51 -5.34 8.34
C MET A 1 -22.89 -5.94 8.08
N ILE A 2 -23.05 -7.27 7.86
CA ILE A 2 -24.34 -7.93 7.84
C ILE A 2 -24.96 -7.97 9.24
N GLU A 3 -26.29 -7.96 9.32
CA GLU A 3 -27.00 -8.01 10.60
C GLU A 3 -26.83 -9.36 11.29
N MET A 4 -26.50 -9.33 12.57
CA MET A 4 -26.46 -10.52 13.44
C MET A 4 -26.56 -10.08 14.91
N ASN A 5 -27.04 -10.99 15.79
CA ASN A 5 -27.06 -10.75 17.22
C ASN A 5 -25.76 -11.20 17.89
N ILE A 6 -25.56 -10.84 19.16
CA ILE A 6 -24.33 -11.13 19.91
C ILE A 6 -24.11 -12.67 20.08
N GLU A 7 -25.17 -13.46 20.24
CA GLU A 7 -25.10 -14.90 20.40
C GLU A 7 -24.61 -15.57 19.11
N GLN A 8 -25.17 -15.15 17.96
CA GLN A 8 -24.72 -15.61 16.64
C GLN A 8 -23.23 -15.25 16.40
N MET A 9 -22.84 -14.00 16.73
CA MET A 9 -21.47 -13.58 16.62
C MET A 9 -20.55 -14.43 17.50
N ALA A 10 -20.92 -14.66 18.76
CA ALA A 10 -20.15 -15.49 19.68
C ALA A 10 -20.02 -16.92 19.18
N GLN A 11 -21.10 -17.52 18.66
CA GLN A 11 -21.08 -18.86 18.09
C GLN A 11 -20.10 -18.95 16.90
N ILE A 12 -20.17 -18.00 15.96
CA ILE A 12 -19.25 -17.94 14.78
C ILE A 12 -17.81 -17.80 15.24
N MET A 13 -17.57 -16.95 16.22
CA MET A 13 -16.25 -16.70 16.81
C MET A 13 -15.75 -17.86 17.69
N GLN A 14 -16.59 -18.88 17.97
CA GLN A 14 -16.32 -19.98 18.91
C GLN A 14 -16.01 -19.46 20.32
N GLY A 15 -16.78 -18.47 20.77
CA GLY A 15 -16.68 -17.85 22.08
C GLY A 15 -18.00 -17.91 22.83
N SER A 16 -18.07 -17.18 23.95
CA SER A 16 -19.29 -17.03 24.78
C SER A 16 -19.64 -15.55 24.91
N ALA A 17 -20.93 -15.23 24.74
CA ALA A 17 -21.45 -13.88 24.92
C ALA A 17 -21.76 -13.61 26.42
N HIS A 18 -21.38 -12.41 26.88
CA HIS A 18 -21.60 -11.93 28.24
C HIS A 18 -22.16 -10.51 28.21
N GLY A 19 -23.31 -10.31 28.83
CA GLY A 19 -24.07 -9.05 28.81
C GLY A 19 -24.94 -8.91 27.57
N GLN A 20 -25.57 -7.75 27.42
CA GLN A 20 -26.39 -7.42 26.24
C GLN A 20 -25.75 -6.29 25.44
N ALA A 21 -25.79 -6.44 24.12
CA ALA A 21 -25.32 -5.42 23.19
C ALA A 21 -26.20 -5.42 21.94
N GLU A 22 -26.51 -4.24 21.43
CA GLU A 22 -27.14 -4.06 20.13
C GLU A 22 -26.06 -3.90 19.06
N ILE A 23 -26.11 -4.76 18.06
CA ILE A 23 -25.16 -4.73 16.92
C ILE A 23 -25.92 -4.27 15.68
N LYS A 24 -25.49 -3.16 15.10
CA LYS A 24 -26.10 -2.55 13.91
C LYS A 24 -25.28 -2.85 12.65
N THR A 25 -25.86 -2.71 11.48
CA THR A 25 -25.15 -2.80 10.19
C THR A 25 -24.03 -1.76 10.07
N THR A 26 -24.15 -0.63 10.76
CA THR A 26 -23.17 0.45 10.83
C THR A 26 -22.06 0.22 11.84
N THR A 27 -22.13 -0.85 12.65
CA THR A 27 -21.13 -1.17 13.67
C THR A 27 -19.76 -1.40 13.02
N ILE A 28 -18.74 -0.76 13.58
CA ILE A 28 -17.33 -0.86 13.14
C ILE A 28 -16.51 -1.54 14.23
N PHE A 29 -15.54 -2.35 13.83
CA PHE A 29 -14.57 -2.94 14.74
C PHE A 29 -13.37 -1.99 14.87
N GLN A 30 -13.03 -1.64 16.12
CA GLN A 30 -11.91 -0.76 16.47
C GLN A 30 -10.96 -1.44 17.45
N PHE A 31 -9.67 -1.24 17.28
CA PHE A 31 -8.63 -1.71 18.19
C PHE A 31 -7.90 -0.55 18.91
N ASP A 32 -8.18 0.71 18.54
CA ASP A 32 -7.70 1.90 19.21
C ASP A 32 -8.87 2.52 20.02
N SER A 33 -8.83 2.40 21.36
CA SER A 33 -9.90 2.87 22.25
C SER A 33 -10.22 4.37 22.07
N ARG A 34 -9.23 5.17 21.64
CA ARG A 34 -9.37 6.62 21.40
C ARG A 34 -10.24 6.95 20.18
N LYS A 35 -10.44 5.98 19.26
CA LYS A 35 -11.21 6.11 18.02
C LYS A 35 -12.59 5.47 18.08
N ILE A 36 -12.99 4.99 19.24
CA ILE A 36 -14.31 4.42 19.47
C ILE A 36 -15.39 5.49 19.27
N ASN A 37 -16.39 5.16 18.48
CA ASN A 37 -17.66 5.85 18.36
C ASN A 37 -18.77 5.03 19.02
N SER A 38 -19.93 5.68 19.29
CA SER A 38 -21.08 5.00 19.89
C SER A 38 -21.56 3.85 18.99
N GLY A 39 -21.64 2.65 19.55
CA GLY A 39 -22.07 1.43 18.86
C GLY A 39 -20.95 0.61 18.24
N ASP A 40 -19.69 1.07 18.28
CA ASP A 40 -18.54 0.29 17.79
C ASP A 40 -18.26 -0.93 18.68
N ILE A 41 -17.54 -1.91 18.11
CA ILE A 41 -17.01 -3.07 18.82
C ILE A 41 -15.51 -2.88 19.05
N PHE A 42 -15.09 -2.98 20.29
CA PHE A 42 -13.67 -2.87 20.64
C PHE A 42 -12.97 -4.23 20.60
N LEU A 43 -11.82 -4.32 19.93
CA LEU A 43 -10.95 -5.50 19.90
C LEU A 43 -9.83 -5.32 20.92
N ALA A 44 -9.84 -6.09 22.00
CA ALA A 44 -8.81 -6.08 23.01
C ALA A 44 -7.60 -6.94 22.58
N LEU A 45 -6.72 -6.35 21.78
CA LEU A 45 -5.52 -7.01 21.26
C LEU A 45 -4.33 -6.77 22.19
N LYS A 46 -3.54 -7.80 22.41
CA LYS A 46 -2.25 -7.70 23.12
C LYS A 46 -1.18 -7.26 22.14
N GLY A 47 -0.67 -6.04 22.29
CA GLY A 47 0.45 -5.51 21.53
C GLY A 47 1.80 -5.70 22.26
N GLU A 48 2.89 -5.27 21.62
CA GLU A 48 4.23 -5.32 22.20
C GLU A 48 4.41 -4.39 23.40
N LYS A 49 3.73 -3.22 23.38
CA LYS A 49 3.90 -2.16 24.39
C LYS A 49 2.70 -2.00 25.33
N ALA A 50 1.55 -2.54 24.98
CA ALA A 50 0.31 -2.35 25.74
C ALA A 50 -0.63 -3.55 25.53
N ASP A 51 -1.41 -3.88 26.56
CA ASP A 51 -2.49 -4.87 26.46
C ASP A 51 -3.82 -4.13 26.24
N GLY A 52 -4.51 -4.44 25.12
CA GLY A 52 -5.81 -3.84 24.77
C GLY A 52 -6.89 -4.04 25.86
N HIS A 53 -6.77 -5.08 26.69
CA HIS A 53 -7.70 -5.33 27.80
C HIS A 53 -7.69 -4.22 28.86
N ASP A 54 -6.57 -3.51 29.01
CA ASP A 54 -6.45 -2.40 29.97
C ASP A 54 -7.26 -1.18 29.53
N PHE A 55 -7.67 -1.13 28.26
CA PHE A 55 -8.45 -0.04 27.66
C PHE A 55 -9.94 -0.39 27.45
N VAL A 56 -10.41 -1.58 27.86
CA VAL A 56 -11.80 -2.01 27.68
C VAL A 56 -12.78 -1.06 28.39
N SER A 57 -12.47 -0.65 29.61
CA SER A 57 -13.30 0.29 30.37
C SER A 57 -13.35 1.68 29.71
N ASP A 58 -12.22 2.19 29.17
CA ASP A 58 -12.15 3.43 28.41
C ASP A 58 -12.95 3.34 27.10
N ALA A 59 -12.82 2.23 26.35
CA ALA A 59 -13.58 2.00 25.15
C ALA A 59 -15.10 1.96 25.43
N SER A 60 -15.54 1.28 26.50
CA SER A 60 -16.94 1.24 26.93
C SER A 60 -17.45 2.63 27.34
N ALA A 61 -16.67 3.41 28.08
CA ALA A 61 -17.01 4.78 28.46
C ALA A 61 -17.14 5.71 27.25
N ARG A 62 -16.44 5.43 26.15
CA ARG A 62 -16.55 6.17 24.88
C ARG A 62 -17.69 5.70 24.00
N GLY A 63 -18.42 4.63 24.40
CA GLY A 63 -19.61 4.16 23.72
C GLY A 63 -19.44 2.86 22.93
N ALA A 64 -18.34 2.10 23.14
CA ALA A 64 -18.28 0.75 22.61
C ALA A 64 -19.47 -0.07 23.14
N SER A 65 -20.24 -0.66 22.21
CA SER A 65 -21.40 -1.49 22.57
C SER A 65 -20.98 -2.86 23.07
N LEU A 66 -19.81 -3.33 22.64
CA LEU A 66 -19.30 -4.68 22.89
C LEU A 66 -17.76 -4.66 22.80
N SER A 67 -17.12 -5.58 23.55
CA SER A 67 -15.69 -5.86 23.40
C SER A 67 -15.45 -7.33 23.04
N ILE A 68 -14.48 -7.62 22.18
CA ILE A 68 -13.97 -8.97 21.93
C ILE A 68 -12.69 -9.14 22.74
N VAL A 69 -12.69 -10.11 23.64
CA VAL A 69 -11.66 -10.28 24.67
C VAL A 69 -11.24 -11.75 24.83
N ASN A 70 -10.02 -12.01 25.34
CA ASN A 70 -9.57 -13.36 25.67
C ASN A 70 -9.45 -13.62 27.19
N ARG A 71 -9.89 -12.66 28.02
CA ARG A 71 -10.08 -12.81 29.46
C ARG A 71 -11.35 -12.07 29.90
N PRO A 72 -12.06 -12.50 30.97
CA PRO A 72 -13.29 -11.85 31.43
C PRO A 72 -13.08 -10.35 31.77
N VAL A 73 -14.06 -9.54 31.41
CA VAL A 73 -14.11 -8.09 31.69
C VAL A 73 -15.50 -7.70 32.23
N PRO A 74 -15.66 -6.57 32.96
CA PRO A 74 -16.93 -6.19 33.58
C PRO A 74 -17.99 -5.62 32.61
N THR A 75 -17.62 -5.27 31.38
CA THR A 75 -18.50 -4.68 30.34
C THR A 75 -19.06 -5.76 29.43
N PRO A 76 -20.09 -5.48 28.59
CA PRO A 76 -20.57 -6.44 27.60
C PRO A 76 -19.43 -6.91 26.70
N HIS A 77 -19.27 -8.23 26.54
CA HIS A 77 -18.17 -8.80 25.77
C HIS A 77 -18.46 -10.18 25.19
N ILE A 78 -17.71 -10.54 24.16
CA ILE A 78 -17.57 -11.93 23.71
C ILE A 78 -16.19 -12.41 24.16
N LEU A 79 -16.18 -13.45 24.99
CA LEU A 79 -14.96 -14.10 25.46
C LEU A 79 -14.56 -15.18 24.46
N VAL A 80 -13.36 -15.09 23.92
CA VAL A 80 -12.79 -16.01 22.91
C VAL A 80 -11.41 -16.52 23.36
N GLY A 81 -10.93 -17.60 22.79
CA GLY A 81 -9.58 -18.09 23.07
C GLY A 81 -8.48 -17.21 22.46
N ASP A 82 -8.72 -16.69 21.26
CA ASP A 82 -7.83 -15.78 20.53
C ASP A 82 -8.65 -14.77 19.73
N VAL A 83 -8.39 -13.47 19.93
CA VAL A 83 -9.16 -12.37 19.32
C VAL A 83 -8.97 -12.31 17.81
N LEU A 84 -7.74 -12.48 17.32
CA LEU A 84 -7.45 -12.43 15.87
C LEU A 84 -8.06 -13.63 15.14
N LEU A 85 -7.94 -14.82 15.71
CA LEU A 85 -8.55 -16.02 15.15
C LEU A 85 -10.08 -15.94 15.15
N ALA A 86 -10.69 -15.40 16.21
CA ALA A 86 -12.12 -15.17 16.28
C ALA A 86 -12.59 -14.15 15.21
N LEU A 87 -11.84 -13.06 15.04
CA LEU A 87 -12.10 -12.05 14.00
C LEU A 87 -12.02 -12.66 12.59
N ALA A 88 -11.01 -13.50 12.33
CA ALA A 88 -10.83 -14.22 11.07
C ALA A 88 -12.04 -15.14 10.76
N LYS A 89 -12.53 -15.89 11.76
CA LYS A 89 -13.72 -16.75 11.61
C LYS A 89 -14.97 -15.94 11.27
N LEU A 90 -15.15 -14.79 11.95
CA LEU A 90 -16.29 -13.91 11.67
C LEU A 90 -16.20 -13.33 10.26
N ALA A 91 -15.03 -12.87 9.84
CA ALA A 91 -14.81 -12.33 8.50
C ALA A 91 -15.05 -13.38 7.40
N ALA A 92 -14.55 -14.60 7.59
CA ALA A 92 -14.79 -15.72 6.67
C ALA A 92 -16.28 -16.10 6.60
N TYR A 93 -17.03 -16.01 7.70
CA TYR A 93 -18.46 -16.19 7.71
C TYR A 93 -19.15 -15.09 6.89
N VAL A 94 -18.86 -13.81 7.17
CA VAL A 94 -19.44 -12.66 6.45
C VAL A 94 -19.15 -12.76 4.95
N ARG A 95 -17.91 -13.13 4.57
CA ARG A 95 -17.56 -13.36 3.16
C ARG A 95 -18.45 -14.42 2.48
N ARG A 96 -18.76 -15.51 3.17
CA ARG A 96 -19.62 -16.59 2.61
C ARG A 96 -21.06 -16.18 2.48
N GLU A 97 -21.57 -15.35 3.40
CA GLU A 97 -22.94 -14.85 3.35
C GLU A 97 -23.16 -13.83 2.22
N LEU A 98 -22.13 -13.06 1.86
CA LEU A 98 -22.15 -12.05 0.80
C LEU A 98 -21.82 -12.69 -0.56
N LYS A 99 -22.76 -13.48 -1.12
CA LYS A 99 -22.54 -14.29 -2.34
C LYS A 99 -22.27 -13.45 -3.59
N ASP A 100 -22.90 -12.28 -3.69
CA ASP A 100 -22.77 -11.38 -4.84
C ASP A 100 -21.56 -10.47 -4.76
N LEU A 101 -20.87 -10.41 -3.60
CA LEU A 101 -19.68 -9.61 -3.38
C LEU A 101 -18.50 -10.20 -4.19
N LYS A 102 -17.91 -9.40 -5.06
CA LYS A 102 -16.66 -9.74 -5.75
C LYS A 102 -15.46 -9.34 -4.90
N VAL A 103 -14.69 -10.31 -4.45
CA VAL A 103 -13.52 -10.11 -3.60
C VAL A 103 -12.25 -10.22 -4.43
N ILE A 104 -11.40 -9.21 -4.32
CA ILE A 104 -10.12 -9.10 -5.03
C ILE A 104 -8.98 -9.10 -4.01
N GLY A 105 -8.06 -10.07 -4.10
CA GLY A 105 -6.82 -10.11 -3.33
C GLY A 105 -5.66 -9.59 -4.16
N ILE A 106 -4.88 -8.65 -3.61
CA ILE A 106 -3.72 -8.06 -4.28
C ILE A 106 -2.47 -8.25 -3.44
N THR A 107 -1.45 -8.91 -3.98
CA THR A 107 -0.12 -9.02 -3.35
C THR A 107 1.00 -8.66 -4.32
N GLY A 108 2.21 -8.52 -3.81
CA GLY A 108 3.41 -8.17 -4.57
C GLY A 108 4.47 -7.58 -3.66
N SER A 109 5.70 -7.51 -4.11
CA SER A 109 6.78 -6.86 -3.35
C SER A 109 6.55 -5.34 -3.27
N GLN A 110 6.02 -4.74 -4.35
CA GLN A 110 5.73 -3.31 -4.48
C GLN A 110 4.40 -3.09 -5.19
N GLY A 111 3.90 -1.86 -5.19
CA GLY A 111 2.74 -1.43 -5.96
C GLY A 111 1.37 -1.79 -5.36
N LYS A 112 1.27 -2.64 -4.34
CA LYS A 112 0.00 -3.12 -3.76
C LYS A 112 -0.98 -1.98 -3.45
N THR A 113 -0.57 -1.01 -2.66
CA THR A 113 -1.43 0.10 -2.23
C THR A 113 -1.84 0.99 -3.42
N THR A 114 -0.90 1.32 -4.29
CA THR A 114 -1.20 2.14 -5.48
C THR A 114 -2.15 1.41 -6.43
N THR A 115 -1.91 0.11 -6.69
CA THR A 115 -2.83 -0.71 -7.50
C THR A 115 -4.22 -0.78 -6.88
N LYS A 116 -4.32 -0.96 -5.55
CA LYS A 116 -5.58 -0.91 -4.81
C LYS A 116 -6.29 0.44 -4.96
N ASP A 117 -5.56 1.56 -4.89
CA ASP A 117 -6.14 2.90 -5.00
C ASP A 117 -6.62 3.21 -6.42
N LEU A 118 -5.84 2.82 -7.45
CA LEU A 118 -6.23 2.90 -8.85
C LEU A 118 -7.46 2.04 -9.14
N LEU A 119 -7.47 0.79 -8.68
CA LEU A 119 -8.60 -0.11 -8.83
C LEU A 119 -9.85 0.41 -8.10
N LEU A 120 -9.67 0.98 -6.90
CA LEU A 120 -10.77 1.61 -6.15
C LEU A 120 -11.42 2.74 -6.95
N SER A 121 -10.64 3.56 -7.65
CA SER A 121 -11.17 4.63 -8.52
C SER A 121 -11.99 4.08 -9.68
N ILE A 122 -11.57 2.95 -10.27
CA ILE A 122 -12.32 2.28 -11.33
C ILE A 122 -13.63 1.70 -10.77
N LEU A 123 -13.54 0.91 -9.68
CA LEU A 123 -14.67 0.13 -9.18
C LEU A 123 -15.75 0.98 -8.49
N LYS A 124 -15.38 2.12 -7.87
CA LYS A 124 -16.35 3.04 -7.27
C LYS A 124 -17.36 3.61 -8.28
N ALA A 125 -16.97 3.73 -9.53
CA ALA A 125 -17.87 4.15 -10.61
C ALA A 125 -18.86 3.03 -11.03
N GLU A 126 -18.56 1.78 -10.67
CA GLU A 126 -19.32 0.59 -11.05
C GLU A 126 -20.24 0.06 -9.92
N GLY A 127 -20.02 0.50 -8.68
CA GLY A 127 -20.83 0.12 -7.52
C GLY A 127 -20.14 0.34 -6.18
N GLU A 128 -20.88 0.05 -5.11
CA GLU A 128 -20.33 0.17 -3.77
C GLU A 128 -19.10 -0.70 -3.60
N THR A 129 -17.98 -0.05 -3.25
CA THR A 129 -16.68 -0.69 -3.17
C THR A 129 -16.03 -0.43 -1.82
N VAL A 130 -15.68 -1.50 -1.13
CA VAL A 130 -14.91 -1.49 0.12
C VAL A 130 -13.47 -1.83 -0.20
N ALA A 131 -12.51 -1.10 0.35
CA ALA A 131 -11.09 -1.38 0.17
C ALA A 131 -10.32 -1.31 1.50
N SER A 132 -9.18 -1.98 1.58
CA SER A 132 -8.27 -1.88 2.72
C SER A 132 -7.89 -0.43 2.99
N ILE A 133 -7.98 0.01 4.25
CA ILE A 133 -7.58 1.35 4.67
C ILE A 133 -6.06 1.41 4.75
N GLY A 134 -5.45 2.37 4.06
CA GLY A 134 -3.99 2.46 4.01
C GLY A 134 -3.38 1.15 3.52
N SER A 135 -2.44 0.60 4.30
CA SER A 135 -1.79 -0.70 4.07
C SER A 135 -2.15 -1.72 5.17
N PHE A 136 -3.39 -1.71 5.66
CA PHE A 136 -3.90 -2.79 6.52
C PHE A 136 -4.07 -4.07 5.70
N ASN A 137 -3.00 -4.88 5.68
CA ASN A 137 -2.82 -5.99 4.74
C ASN A 137 -2.46 -7.32 5.42
N ASN A 138 -2.64 -7.41 6.74
CA ASN A 138 -2.29 -8.56 7.57
C ASN A 138 -3.53 -9.24 8.16
N GLU A 139 -3.31 -10.16 9.13
CA GLU A 139 -4.31 -10.95 9.87
C GLU A 139 -5.34 -10.12 10.63
N LEU A 140 -5.09 -8.83 10.85
CA LEU A 140 -6.06 -7.89 11.40
C LEU A 140 -6.75 -7.11 10.28
N GLY A 141 -5.98 -6.60 9.32
CA GLY A 141 -6.45 -5.66 8.30
C GLY A 141 -7.41 -6.28 7.29
N VAL A 142 -7.13 -7.51 6.83
CA VAL A 142 -7.99 -8.23 5.88
C VAL A 142 -9.35 -8.55 6.48
N PRO A 143 -9.45 -9.17 7.68
CA PRO A 143 -10.74 -9.37 8.33
C PRO A 143 -11.53 -8.09 8.57
N LEU A 144 -10.88 -7.03 9.08
CA LEU A 144 -11.54 -5.74 9.32
C LEU A 144 -12.09 -5.12 8.03
N THR A 145 -11.44 -5.32 6.90
CA THR A 145 -11.91 -4.83 5.61
C THR A 145 -13.16 -5.60 5.16
N ILE A 146 -13.16 -6.92 5.26
CA ILE A 146 -14.31 -7.78 4.92
C ILE A 146 -15.52 -7.45 5.80
N LEU A 147 -15.30 -7.23 7.10
CA LEU A 147 -16.37 -6.90 8.06
C LEU A 147 -17.02 -5.53 7.80
N ARG A 148 -16.41 -4.67 6.99
CA ARG A 148 -17.03 -3.42 6.53
C ARG A 148 -17.97 -3.61 5.35
N CYS A 149 -17.94 -4.75 4.67
CA CYS A 149 -18.84 -5.04 3.56
C CYS A 149 -20.27 -5.28 4.06
N THR A 150 -21.24 -4.83 3.26
CA THR A 150 -22.68 -4.99 3.49
C THR A 150 -23.30 -5.74 2.30
N LYS A 151 -24.60 -5.94 2.31
CA LYS A 151 -25.33 -6.56 1.19
C LYS A 151 -25.34 -5.70 -0.07
N GLU A 152 -25.15 -4.40 0.08
CA GLU A 152 -25.06 -3.42 -0.99
C GLU A 152 -23.66 -3.37 -1.63
N SER A 153 -22.65 -3.88 -0.91
CA SER A 153 -21.25 -3.88 -1.40
C SER A 153 -21.10 -4.83 -2.58
N LYS A 154 -20.68 -4.27 -3.72
CA LYS A 154 -20.43 -5.02 -4.96
C LYS A 154 -19.01 -5.54 -5.06
N TYR A 155 -18.06 -4.79 -4.52
CA TYR A 155 -16.63 -5.11 -4.58
C TYR A 155 -15.94 -4.95 -3.23
N CYS A 156 -14.97 -5.85 -2.98
CA CYS A 156 -14.07 -5.76 -1.83
C CYS A 156 -12.62 -5.93 -2.30
N ILE A 157 -11.79 -4.91 -2.14
CA ILE A 157 -10.39 -4.92 -2.54
C ILE A 157 -9.52 -5.12 -1.30
N LEU A 158 -8.79 -6.23 -1.25
CA LEU A 158 -7.95 -6.64 -0.15
C LEU A 158 -6.48 -6.55 -0.55
N GLU A 159 -5.72 -5.65 0.08
CA GLU A 159 -4.27 -5.71 0.05
C GLU A 159 -3.82 -6.86 0.96
N MET A 160 -2.94 -7.75 0.47
CA MET A 160 -2.43 -8.90 1.21
C MET A 160 -0.91 -8.83 1.31
N GLY A 161 -0.41 -8.62 2.52
CA GLY A 161 1.00 -8.60 2.88
C GLY A 161 1.43 -9.88 3.57
N ALA A 162 2.73 -10.16 3.59
CA ALA A 162 3.31 -11.27 4.33
C ALA A 162 4.63 -10.88 4.97
N ARG A 163 4.89 -11.45 6.14
CA ARG A 163 6.19 -11.47 6.82
C ARG A 163 6.76 -12.90 6.84
N ASN A 164 5.89 -13.90 6.81
CA ASN A 164 6.27 -15.31 6.86
C ASN A 164 5.57 -16.11 5.75
N SER A 165 6.14 -17.26 5.42
CA SER A 165 5.44 -18.26 4.60
C SER A 165 4.16 -18.73 5.30
N GLY A 166 3.06 -18.87 4.56
CA GLY A 166 1.74 -19.21 5.08
C GLY A 166 0.84 -18.02 5.41
N ASP A 167 1.39 -16.81 5.52
CA ASP A 167 0.59 -15.61 5.81
C ASP A 167 -0.43 -15.34 4.70
N ILE A 168 0.01 -15.34 3.43
CA ILE A 168 -0.89 -15.11 2.30
C ILE A 168 -1.91 -16.25 2.17
N ALA A 169 -1.50 -17.50 2.40
CA ALA A 169 -2.42 -18.64 2.38
C ALA A 169 -3.56 -18.46 3.41
N SER A 170 -3.21 -18.04 4.63
CA SER A 170 -4.17 -17.78 5.70
C SER A 170 -5.15 -16.65 5.32
N LEU A 171 -4.64 -15.54 4.78
CA LEU A 171 -5.48 -14.43 4.32
C LEU A 171 -6.38 -14.84 3.14
N THR A 172 -5.86 -15.65 2.22
CA THR A 172 -6.60 -16.18 1.08
C THR A 172 -7.74 -17.09 1.52
N ALA A 173 -7.49 -17.95 2.52
CA ALA A 173 -8.51 -18.82 3.09
C ALA A 173 -9.67 -18.04 3.75
N ILE A 174 -9.36 -16.92 4.42
CA ILE A 174 -10.36 -16.02 5.02
C ILE A 174 -11.16 -15.29 3.93
N ALA A 175 -10.47 -14.74 2.96
CA ALA A 175 -11.04 -13.86 1.94
C ALA A 175 -11.76 -14.62 0.83
N SER A 176 -11.35 -15.83 0.50
CA SER A 176 -11.87 -16.63 -0.62
C SER A 176 -12.07 -15.76 -1.88
N PRO A 177 -10.98 -15.19 -2.46
CA PRO A 177 -11.10 -14.17 -3.49
C PRO A 177 -11.57 -14.74 -4.83
N ASP A 178 -12.40 -13.96 -5.54
CA ASP A 178 -12.81 -14.23 -6.93
C ASP A 178 -11.68 -13.89 -7.91
N ILE A 179 -10.82 -12.93 -7.54
CA ILE A 179 -9.64 -12.52 -8.31
C ILE A 179 -8.44 -12.43 -7.37
N GLY A 180 -7.36 -13.11 -7.73
CA GLY A 180 -6.06 -12.99 -7.08
C GLY A 180 -5.05 -12.34 -8.00
N ALA A 181 -4.45 -11.23 -7.57
CA ALA A 181 -3.45 -10.52 -8.35
C ALA A 181 -2.07 -10.55 -7.69
N VAL A 182 -1.05 -11.00 -8.42
CA VAL A 182 0.36 -10.87 -8.03
C VAL A 182 1.04 -9.88 -8.95
N LEU A 183 1.53 -8.76 -8.38
CA LEU A 183 2.06 -7.65 -9.16
C LEU A 183 3.46 -7.96 -9.68
N LYS A 184 4.38 -8.18 -8.78
CA LYS A 184 5.75 -8.65 -9.05
C LYS A 184 6.43 -9.19 -7.80
N VAL A 185 7.45 -10.01 -8.01
CA VAL A 185 8.42 -10.46 -7.02
C VAL A 185 9.67 -9.59 -7.13
N GLY A 186 10.10 -9.00 -6.02
CA GLY A 186 11.32 -8.20 -5.87
C GLY A 186 11.96 -8.47 -4.52
N ASN A 187 12.86 -7.59 -4.06
CA ASN A 187 13.66 -7.78 -2.84
C ASN A 187 13.00 -7.25 -1.55
N ALA A 188 11.75 -6.80 -1.59
CA ALA A 188 11.08 -6.33 -0.37
C ALA A 188 10.98 -7.46 0.67
N HIS A 189 11.41 -7.17 1.92
CA HIS A 189 11.48 -8.12 3.04
C HIS A 189 12.47 -9.28 2.84
N ILE A 190 13.47 -9.13 1.96
CA ILE A 190 14.42 -10.22 1.66
C ILE A 190 15.19 -10.67 2.90
N GLY A 191 15.45 -9.77 3.85
CA GLY A 191 16.07 -10.11 5.13
C GLY A 191 15.25 -11.07 5.98
N GLN A 192 13.92 -11.11 5.83
CA GLN A 192 13.04 -12.05 6.53
C GLN A 192 12.86 -13.36 5.76
N PHE A 193 12.71 -13.28 4.45
CA PHE A 193 12.47 -14.46 3.60
C PHE A 193 13.73 -15.19 3.18
N GLY A 194 14.90 -14.55 3.26
CA GLY A 194 16.18 -15.12 2.91
C GLY A 194 16.47 -15.19 1.40
N SER A 195 15.46 -15.38 0.54
CA SER A 195 15.64 -15.41 -0.92
C SER A 195 14.41 -14.92 -1.70
N GLN A 196 14.61 -14.56 -3.00
CA GLN A 196 13.52 -14.21 -3.90
C GLN A 196 12.60 -15.39 -4.20
N GLU A 197 13.12 -16.61 -4.24
CA GLU A 197 12.34 -17.84 -4.43
C GLU A 197 11.34 -18.02 -3.28
N MET A 198 11.75 -17.74 -2.04
CA MET A 198 10.85 -17.81 -0.89
C MET A 198 9.80 -16.71 -0.93
N ILE A 199 10.18 -15.49 -1.33
CA ILE A 199 9.23 -14.40 -1.57
C ILE A 199 8.22 -14.78 -2.65
N ALA A 200 8.69 -15.37 -3.76
CA ALA A 200 7.84 -15.84 -4.86
C ALA A 200 6.87 -16.93 -4.41
N LYS A 201 7.38 -17.92 -3.66
CA LYS A 201 6.55 -19.00 -3.09
C LYS A 201 5.46 -18.44 -2.20
N THR A 202 5.80 -17.53 -1.28
CA THR A 202 4.83 -16.93 -0.35
C THR A 202 3.79 -16.10 -1.08
N LYS A 203 4.17 -15.28 -2.07
CA LYS A 203 3.19 -14.51 -2.86
C LYS A 203 2.34 -15.41 -3.75
N GLY A 204 2.90 -16.50 -4.26
CA GLY A 204 2.21 -17.53 -5.02
C GLY A 204 1.12 -18.25 -4.23
N GLU A 205 1.14 -18.21 -2.89
CA GLU A 205 0.08 -18.76 -2.04
C GLU A 205 -1.31 -18.17 -2.36
N LEU A 206 -1.38 -16.90 -2.79
CA LEU A 206 -2.61 -16.29 -3.25
C LEU A 206 -3.18 -17.02 -4.46
N ILE A 207 -2.34 -17.28 -5.45
CA ILE A 207 -2.75 -17.94 -6.71
C ILE A 207 -3.08 -19.42 -6.48
N ALA A 208 -2.26 -20.10 -5.67
CA ALA A 208 -2.48 -21.50 -5.31
C ALA A 208 -3.77 -21.71 -4.51
N GLY A 209 -4.19 -20.70 -3.72
CA GLY A 209 -5.43 -20.75 -2.92
C GLY A 209 -6.70 -20.38 -3.68
N LEU A 210 -6.63 -19.94 -4.95
CA LEU A 210 -7.81 -19.64 -5.76
C LEU A 210 -8.60 -20.90 -6.08
N GLN A 211 -9.91 -20.76 -6.09
CA GLN A 211 -10.83 -21.86 -6.44
C GLN A 211 -11.20 -21.84 -7.93
N GLY A 212 -11.69 -22.96 -8.45
CA GLY A 212 -12.18 -23.03 -9.83
C GLY A 212 -13.24 -21.96 -10.12
N GLY A 213 -13.11 -21.29 -11.26
CA GLY A 213 -13.93 -20.14 -11.66
C GLY A 213 -13.36 -18.78 -11.28
N ALA A 214 -12.34 -18.72 -10.40
CA ALA A 214 -11.61 -17.49 -10.10
C ALA A 214 -10.66 -17.10 -11.22
N VAL A 215 -10.11 -15.87 -11.12
CA VAL A 215 -9.12 -15.31 -12.08
C VAL A 215 -7.80 -15.01 -11.38
N ALA A 216 -6.70 -15.51 -11.93
CA ALA A 216 -5.34 -15.18 -11.54
C ALA A 216 -4.80 -14.07 -12.46
N VAL A 217 -4.50 -12.90 -11.92
CA VAL A 217 -3.92 -11.75 -12.62
C VAL A 217 -2.43 -11.67 -12.29
N LEU A 218 -1.56 -11.82 -13.30
CA LEU A 218 -0.13 -12.03 -13.11
C LEU A 218 0.70 -11.00 -13.88
N GLY A 219 1.53 -10.25 -13.14
CA GLY A 219 2.51 -9.37 -13.74
C GLY A 219 3.65 -10.13 -14.43
N THR A 220 4.22 -9.55 -15.48
CA THR A 220 5.32 -10.16 -16.24
C THR A 220 6.66 -9.44 -16.05
N TYR A 221 6.80 -8.71 -14.94
CA TYR A 221 7.97 -7.88 -14.64
C TYR A 221 9.11 -8.61 -13.92
N ASP A 222 8.93 -9.91 -13.66
CA ASP A 222 9.93 -10.80 -13.07
C ASP A 222 9.80 -12.23 -13.63
N SER A 223 10.76 -13.08 -13.31
CA SER A 223 10.79 -14.46 -13.83
C SER A 223 9.94 -15.46 -13.04
N PHE A 224 9.41 -15.08 -11.89
CA PHE A 224 8.65 -15.94 -10.97
C PHE A 224 7.14 -15.80 -11.17
N THR A 225 6.63 -14.55 -11.17
CA THR A 225 5.19 -14.28 -11.18
C THR A 225 4.45 -14.94 -12.33
N PRO A 226 4.93 -14.88 -13.59
CA PRO A 226 4.24 -15.53 -14.71
C PRO A 226 4.17 -17.06 -14.63
N LYS A 227 5.01 -17.68 -13.78
CA LYS A 227 5.09 -19.15 -13.64
C LYS A 227 4.32 -19.68 -12.43
N MET A 228 3.69 -18.80 -11.63
CA MET A 228 2.91 -19.23 -10.47
C MET A 228 1.78 -20.15 -10.88
N GLU A 229 1.68 -21.29 -10.21
CA GLU A 229 0.68 -22.30 -10.51
C GLU A 229 -0.66 -21.96 -9.82
N SER A 230 -1.76 -22.31 -10.47
CA SER A 230 -3.13 -22.16 -9.97
C SER A 230 -3.86 -23.47 -10.04
N ALA A 231 -4.94 -23.62 -9.27
CA ALA A 231 -5.82 -24.76 -9.34
C ALA A 231 -6.49 -24.91 -10.73
N GLN A 232 -6.97 -26.09 -11.03
CA GLN A 232 -7.72 -26.35 -12.25
C GLN A 232 -8.98 -25.48 -12.33
N GLY A 233 -9.28 -24.92 -13.50
CA GLY A 233 -10.43 -24.05 -13.72
C GLY A 233 -10.23 -22.59 -13.33
N VAL A 234 -9.03 -22.18 -12.88
CA VAL A 234 -8.67 -20.78 -12.67
C VAL A 234 -8.23 -20.19 -14.00
N LYS A 235 -8.89 -19.11 -14.44
CA LYS A 235 -8.48 -18.35 -15.65
C LYS A 235 -7.25 -17.52 -15.34
N ARG A 236 -6.31 -17.44 -16.26
CA ARG A 236 -5.09 -16.63 -16.13
C ARG A 236 -5.17 -15.41 -17.05
N VAL A 237 -4.81 -14.26 -16.52
CA VAL A 237 -4.67 -12.99 -17.24
C VAL A 237 -3.32 -12.40 -16.92
N THR A 238 -2.57 -12.02 -17.94
CA THR A 238 -1.23 -11.44 -17.81
C THR A 238 -1.23 -9.94 -18.10
N PHE A 239 -0.39 -9.19 -17.41
CA PHE A 239 -0.18 -7.77 -17.68
C PHE A 239 1.29 -7.39 -17.67
N GLY A 240 1.68 -6.43 -18.49
CA GLY A 240 3.06 -5.96 -18.59
C GLY A 240 3.37 -5.26 -19.91
N ASP A 241 4.66 -5.05 -20.17
CA ASP A 241 5.12 -4.29 -21.34
C ASP A 241 5.27 -5.18 -22.61
N SER A 242 5.22 -6.51 -22.43
CA SER A 242 5.35 -7.43 -23.55
C SER A 242 4.11 -7.39 -24.46
N PRO A 243 4.28 -7.42 -25.81
CA PRO A 243 3.17 -7.57 -26.75
C PRO A 243 2.34 -8.86 -26.55
N LYS A 244 2.87 -9.85 -25.81
CA LYS A 244 2.21 -11.11 -25.50
C LYS A 244 1.28 -11.05 -24.28
N CYS A 245 1.31 -9.95 -23.53
CA CYS A 245 0.42 -9.78 -22.37
C CYS A 245 -1.01 -9.47 -22.81
N ASP A 246 -1.97 -10.00 -22.07
CA ASP A 246 -3.40 -9.75 -22.29
C ASP A 246 -3.75 -8.27 -22.08
N VAL A 247 -3.09 -7.62 -21.12
CA VAL A 247 -3.22 -6.19 -20.81
C VAL A 247 -1.83 -5.55 -20.85
N ARG A 248 -1.66 -4.52 -21.68
CA ARG A 248 -0.34 -3.90 -21.88
C ARG A 248 -0.41 -2.41 -22.12
N ALA A 249 0.73 -1.73 -21.93
CA ALA A 249 0.93 -0.36 -22.37
C ALA A 249 1.63 -0.31 -23.73
N ALA A 250 1.27 0.68 -24.53
CA ALA A 250 1.95 1.04 -25.77
C ALA A 250 2.15 2.57 -25.80
N ASP A 251 3.08 3.04 -26.63
CA ASP A 251 3.37 4.46 -26.86
C ASP A 251 3.55 5.23 -25.54
N ILE A 252 4.48 4.70 -24.72
CA ILE A 252 4.77 5.24 -23.39
C ILE A 252 5.57 6.54 -23.51
N GLU A 253 5.09 7.58 -22.86
CA GLU A 253 5.75 8.89 -22.76
C GLU A 253 5.74 9.38 -21.30
N ALA A 254 6.76 10.14 -20.90
CA ALA A 254 6.76 10.93 -19.67
C ALA A 254 6.52 12.40 -20.00
N ARG A 255 5.59 13.04 -19.29
CA ARG A 255 5.31 14.49 -19.43
C ARG A 255 5.14 15.07 -18.02
N GLY A 256 6.00 15.98 -17.61
CA GLY A 256 5.98 16.56 -16.26
C GLY A 256 6.16 15.51 -15.17
N GLY A 257 6.92 14.43 -15.44
CA GLY A 257 7.08 13.31 -14.52
C GLY A 257 5.88 12.35 -14.48
N PHE A 258 4.78 12.61 -15.20
CA PHE A 258 3.59 11.77 -15.27
C PHE A 258 3.64 10.82 -16.46
N ALA A 259 3.11 9.60 -16.28
CA ALA A 259 3.06 8.60 -17.34
C ALA A 259 1.86 8.82 -18.26
N HIS A 260 2.11 8.86 -19.58
CA HIS A 260 1.13 8.83 -20.64
C HIS A 260 1.38 7.60 -21.49
N PHE A 261 0.33 6.84 -21.81
CA PHE A 261 0.43 5.61 -22.59
C PHE A 261 -0.91 5.22 -23.17
N ASP A 262 -0.91 4.33 -24.15
CA ASP A 262 -2.12 3.69 -24.61
C ASP A 262 -2.31 2.35 -23.90
N LEU A 263 -3.42 2.22 -23.18
CA LEU A 263 -3.88 0.96 -22.60
C LEU A 263 -4.43 0.08 -23.73
N VAL A 264 -3.87 -1.12 -23.86
CA VAL A 264 -4.27 -2.10 -24.89
C VAL A 264 -4.77 -3.36 -24.21
N ILE A 265 -6.00 -3.75 -24.51
CA ILE A 265 -6.66 -5.00 -24.07
C ILE A 265 -7.33 -5.66 -25.27
N GLY A 266 -6.84 -6.83 -25.68
CA GLY A 266 -7.30 -7.46 -26.92
C GLY A 266 -7.06 -6.56 -28.14
N SER A 267 -8.13 -6.21 -28.87
CA SER A 267 -8.09 -5.28 -29.99
C SER A 267 -8.42 -3.81 -29.62
N GLU A 268 -8.85 -3.57 -28.38
CA GLU A 268 -9.19 -2.22 -27.92
C GLU A 268 -7.95 -1.46 -27.45
N ARG A 269 -7.93 -0.15 -27.76
CA ARG A 269 -6.84 0.76 -27.39
C ARG A 269 -7.41 2.09 -26.94
N GLN A 270 -6.98 2.58 -25.77
CA GLN A 270 -7.44 3.82 -25.18
C GLN A 270 -6.26 4.57 -24.54
N ALA A 271 -6.19 5.89 -24.79
CA ALA A 271 -5.18 6.75 -24.18
C ALA A 271 -5.42 6.91 -22.67
N VAL A 272 -4.34 6.86 -21.89
CA VAL A 272 -4.32 7.08 -20.45
C VAL A 272 -3.22 8.09 -20.11
N GLY A 273 -3.56 9.12 -19.32
CA GLY A 273 -2.61 10.04 -18.70
C GLY A 273 -2.75 9.97 -17.19
N LEU A 274 -1.79 9.31 -16.50
CA LEU A 274 -1.83 9.18 -15.04
C LEU A 274 -1.57 10.52 -14.36
N GLN A 275 -2.22 10.76 -13.21
CA GLN A 275 -2.01 11.93 -12.35
C GLN A 275 -1.19 11.60 -11.10
N ILE A 276 -0.45 10.50 -11.13
CA ILE A 276 0.50 10.08 -10.11
C ILE A 276 1.89 9.96 -10.72
N LEU A 277 2.91 10.43 -9.99
CA LEU A 277 4.27 10.55 -10.51
C LEU A 277 4.95 9.22 -10.79
N GLY A 278 5.66 9.17 -11.91
CA GLY A 278 6.62 8.15 -12.28
C GLY A 278 6.11 7.12 -13.28
N LEU A 279 6.98 6.76 -14.26
CA LEU A 279 6.69 5.73 -15.26
C LEU A 279 6.43 4.35 -14.65
N HIS A 280 7.00 4.07 -13.47
CA HIS A 280 6.75 2.82 -12.75
C HIS A 280 5.27 2.63 -12.34
N GLN A 281 4.46 3.68 -12.36
CA GLN A 281 3.02 3.60 -12.09
C GLN A 281 2.24 2.92 -13.22
N ILE A 282 2.82 2.82 -14.42
CA ILE A 282 2.21 2.08 -15.52
C ILE A 282 1.93 0.63 -15.13
N SER A 283 2.90 -0.04 -14.48
CA SER A 283 2.71 -1.41 -14.04
C SER A 283 1.56 -1.56 -13.04
N ASN A 284 1.37 -0.58 -12.13
CA ASN A 284 0.26 -0.55 -11.18
C ASN A 284 -1.09 -0.29 -11.89
N ALA A 285 -1.09 0.60 -12.88
CA ALA A 285 -2.27 0.90 -13.71
C ALA A 285 -2.69 -0.30 -14.56
N LEU A 286 -1.73 -1.01 -15.19
CA LEU A 286 -2.00 -2.22 -15.95
C LEU A 286 -2.55 -3.35 -15.07
N ALA A 287 -2.05 -3.51 -13.84
CA ALA A 287 -2.60 -4.46 -12.88
C ALA A 287 -4.06 -4.13 -12.53
N ALA A 288 -4.34 -2.86 -12.22
CA ALA A 288 -5.71 -2.41 -11.94
C ALA A 288 -6.63 -2.59 -13.16
N ALA A 289 -6.13 -2.29 -14.36
CA ALA A 289 -6.87 -2.49 -15.61
C ALA A 289 -7.16 -3.99 -15.88
N ALA A 290 -6.18 -4.87 -15.65
CA ALA A 290 -6.35 -6.30 -15.83
C ALA A 290 -7.41 -6.89 -14.86
N ILE A 291 -7.40 -6.45 -13.60
CA ILE A 291 -8.41 -6.83 -12.62
C ILE A 291 -9.79 -6.31 -13.03
N ALA A 292 -9.89 -5.04 -13.42
CA ALA A 292 -11.15 -4.43 -13.84
C ALA A 292 -11.72 -5.08 -15.11
N ASN A 293 -10.87 -5.39 -16.08
CA ASN A 293 -11.28 -6.12 -17.28
C ASN A 293 -11.75 -7.56 -16.97
N ALA A 294 -11.15 -8.22 -15.98
CA ALA A 294 -11.61 -9.52 -15.49
C ALA A 294 -12.99 -9.47 -14.78
N LEU A 295 -13.45 -8.27 -14.42
CA LEU A 295 -14.80 -7.97 -13.91
C LEU A 295 -15.73 -7.44 -15.01
N ASP A 296 -15.39 -7.63 -16.29
CA ASP A 296 -16.16 -7.22 -17.47
C ASP A 296 -16.37 -5.69 -17.59
N ILE A 297 -15.46 -4.88 -17.02
CA ILE A 297 -15.48 -3.43 -17.17
C ILE A 297 -14.82 -3.06 -18.50
N GLY A 298 -15.50 -2.26 -19.33
CA GLY A 298 -15.03 -1.88 -20.66
C GLY A 298 -13.79 -0.97 -20.62
N VAL A 299 -12.89 -1.13 -21.61
CA VAL A 299 -11.56 -0.49 -21.66
C VAL A 299 -11.65 1.03 -21.59
N SER A 300 -12.64 1.66 -22.24
CA SER A 300 -12.83 3.11 -22.19
C SER A 300 -13.15 3.63 -20.77
N ARG A 301 -13.97 2.90 -19.99
CA ARG A 301 -14.28 3.26 -18.61
C ARG A 301 -13.06 3.09 -17.71
N ILE A 302 -12.29 2.02 -17.91
CA ILE A 302 -11.02 1.80 -17.22
C ILE A 302 -10.05 2.94 -17.47
N ALA A 303 -9.81 3.30 -18.74
CA ALA A 303 -8.90 4.38 -19.14
C ALA A 303 -9.31 5.74 -18.57
N THR A 304 -10.61 6.05 -18.60
CA THR A 304 -11.17 7.29 -18.03
C THR A 304 -10.94 7.36 -16.52
N ALA A 305 -11.21 6.26 -15.79
CA ALA A 305 -11.04 6.23 -14.34
C ALA A 305 -9.56 6.33 -13.93
N LEU A 306 -8.65 5.66 -14.66
CA LEU A 306 -7.20 5.76 -14.44
C LEU A 306 -6.69 7.18 -14.67
N SER A 307 -7.14 7.86 -15.73
CA SER A 307 -6.73 9.23 -16.07
C SER A 307 -7.24 10.28 -15.08
N ASN A 308 -8.38 10.01 -14.43
CA ASN A 308 -8.97 10.90 -13.42
C ASN A 308 -8.52 10.59 -11.99
N HIS A 309 -7.74 9.51 -11.78
CA HIS A 309 -7.30 9.11 -10.45
C HIS A 309 -6.32 10.13 -9.87
N GLN A 310 -6.61 10.63 -8.67
CA GLN A 310 -5.67 11.41 -7.86
C GLN A 310 -5.14 10.57 -6.69
N SER A 311 -3.90 10.84 -6.27
CA SER A 311 -3.29 10.11 -5.16
C SER A 311 -4.14 10.20 -3.89
N ILE A 312 -4.54 9.04 -3.36
CA ILE A 312 -5.34 8.93 -2.12
C ILE A 312 -4.42 8.65 -0.92
N SER A 313 -3.38 7.87 -1.14
CA SER A 313 -2.46 7.43 -0.09
C SER A 313 -1.35 8.45 0.12
N LYS A 314 -1.24 8.97 1.36
CA LYS A 314 -0.20 9.94 1.75
C LYS A 314 1.21 9.36 1.64
N TRP A 315 2.18 10.25 1.40
CA TRP A 315 3.61 9.97 1.43
C TRP A 315 4.07 8.92 0.39
N ARG A 316 3.35 8.84 -0.75
CA ARG A 316 3.67 7.97 -1.87
C ARG A 316 3.75 8.79 -3.15
N MET A 317 4.97 9.26 -3.47
CA MET A 317 5.22 10.16 -4.60
C MET A 317 4.30 11.39 -4.57
N GLU A 318 4.00 11.88 -3.36
CA GLU A 318 3.15 13.05 -3.16
C GLU A 318 3.90 14.30 -3.61
N LEU A 319 3.37 14.96 -4.64
CA LEU A 319 3.95 16.17 -5.21
C LEU A 319 3.37 17.41 -4.52
N SER A 320 4.22 18.35 -4.16
CA SER A 320 3.82 19.70 -3.77
C SER A 320 4.77 20.74 -4.35
N GLU A 321 4.20 21.87 -4.75
CA GLU A 321 4.96 23.00 -5.31
C GLU A 321 4.67 24.26 -4.49
N ALA A 322 5.73 24.99 -4.13
CA ALA A 322 5.64 26.27 -3.44
C ALA A 322 6.87 27.11 -3.73
N ASN A 323 6.71 28.40 -4.04
CA ASN A 323 7.80 29.35 -4.33
C ASN A 323 8.79 28.85 -5.42
N GLY A 324 8.25 28.18 -6.45
CA GLY A 324 9.06 27.59 -7.51
C GLY A 324 9.78 26.29 -7.12
N LEU A 325 9.80 25.91 -5.86
CA LEU A 325 10.41 24.68 -5.36
C LEU A 325 9.43 23.51 -5.49
N THR A 326 9.94 22.34 -5.91
CA THR A 326 9.16 21.12 -6.07
C THR A 326 9.58 20.09 -5.03
N LEU A 327 8.64 19.62 -4.22
CA LEU A 327 8.85 18.58 -3.22
C LEU A 327 8.12 17.30 -3.60
N ILE A 328 8.86 16.18 -3.65
CA ILE A 328 8.36 14.81 -3.80
C ILE A 328 8.47 14.14 -2.44
N ASN A 329 7.34 13.91 -1.78
CA ASN A 329 7.29 13.17 -0.53
C ASN A 329 6.96 11.70 -0.82
N ASP A 330 7.95 10.81 -0.69
CA ASP A 330 7.81 9.36 -0.82
C ASP A 330 8.32 8.63 0.44
N SER A 331 8.01 9.20 1.61
CA SER A 331 8.51 8.75 2.92
C SER A 331 7.69 7.63 3.57
N TYR A 332 6.73 7.04 2.87
CA TYR A 332 5.92 5.94 3.43
C TYR A 332 6.72 4.66 3.65
N ASN A 333 7.55 4.26 2.68
CA ASN A 333 8.44 3.10 2.80
C ASN A 333 9.59 3.19 1.79
N ALA A 334 10.66 2.42 2.03
CA ALA A 334 11.82 2.34 1.16
C ALA A 334 12.32 0.90 1.03
N ASN A 335 12.64 0.51 -0.20
CA ASN A 335 13.42 -0.65 -0.58
C ASN A 335 14.20 -0.31 -1.86
N PRO A 336 15.20 -1.10 -2.25
CA PRO A 336 16.09 -0.74 -3.36
C PRO A 336 15.36 -0.31 -4.64
N GLU A 337 14.41 -1.10 -5.11
CA GLU A 337 13.70 -0.84 -6.36
C GLU A 337 12.80 0.42 -6.27
N SER A 338 12.19 0.68 -5.10
CA SER A 338 11.38 1.89 -4.91
C SER A 338 12.23 3.15 -4.77
N MET A 339 13.45 3.01 -4.22
CA MET A 339 14.45 4.09 -4.18
C MET A 339 14.90 4.46 -5.60
N GLU A 340 15.25 3.47 -6.43
CA GLU A 340 15.62 3.70 -7.82
C GLU A 340 14.49 4.38 -8.62
N ALA A 341 13.25 3.93 -8.45
CA ALA A 341 12.09 4.52 -9.11
C ALA A 341 11.92 6.01 -8.73
N ALA A 342 12.05 6.34 -7.44
CA ALA A 342 11.93 7.71 -6.95
C ALA A 342 13.09 8.60 -7.44
N LEU A 343 14.33 8.10 -7.45
CA LEU A 343 15.49 8.81 -7.97
C LEU A 343 15.37 9.09 -9.47
N ASN A 344 14.86 8.16 -10.27
CA ASN A 344 14.58 8.39 -11.68
C ASN A 344 13.56 9.52 -11.90
N VAL A 345 12.52 9.60 -11.06
CA VAL A 345 11.55 10.71 -11.11
C VAL A 345 12.19 12.02 -10.71
N LEU A 346 13.03 12.03 -9.65
CA LEU A 346 13.78 13.22 -9.23
C LEU A 346 14.64 13.77 -10.39
N ALA A 347 15.44 12.91 -11.02
CA ALA A 347 16.31 13.29 -12.15
C ALA A 347 15.51 13.85 -13.33
N LEU A 348 14.40 13.17 -13.70
CA LEU A 348 13.54 13.60 -14.80
C LEU A 348 12.93 14.99 -14.54
N LEU A 349 12.32 15.20 -13.38
CA LEU A 349 11.70 16.47 -13.03
C LEU A 349 12.74 17.59 -12.90
N THR A 350 13.92 17.30 -12.39
CA THR A 350 15.02 18.28 -12.33
C THR A 350 15.42 18.73 -13.72
N GLN A 351 15.57 17.79 -14.66
CA GLN A 351 15.92 18.12 -16.05
C GLN A 351 14.82 18.99 -16.71
N GLU A 352 13.53 18.67 -16.49
CA GLU A 352 12.43 19.44 -17.06
C GLU A 352 12.32 20.86 -16.47
N LYS A 353 12.60 21.02 -15.16
CA LYS A 353 12.49 22.31 -14.46
C LYS A 353 13.75 23.16 -14.56
N GLY A 354 14.90 22.59 -14.91
CA GLY A 354 16.18 23.29 -15.05
C GLY A 354 16.79 23.74 -13.71
N GLY A 355 16.33 23.19 -12.57
CA GLY A 355 16.84 23.47 -11.24
C GLY A 355 17.92 22.46 -10.80
N ARG A 356 18.12 22.35 -9.49
CA ARG A 356 19.02 21.36 -8.88
C ARG A 356 18.23 20.27 -8.19
N SER A 357 18.82 19.08 -8.13
CA SER A 357 18.22 17.89 -7.51
C SER A 357 18.75 17.68 -6.09
N TRP A 358 17.82 17.48 -5.15
CA TRP A 358 18.11 17.16 -3.75
C TRP A 358 17.50 15.83 -3.37
N ALA A 359 18.32 14.85 -2.99
CA ALA A 359 17.87 13.55 -2.51
C ALA A 359 18.11 13.42 -0.99
N PHE A 360 17.06 13.54 -0.18
CA PHE A 360 17.09 13.25 1.26
C PHE A 360 16.67 11.79 1.46
N LEU A 361 17.65 10.93 1.71
CA LEU A 361 17.47 9.49 1.79
C LEU A 361 17.72 8.99 3.21
N GLY A 362 16.70 8.44 3.85
CA GLY A 362 16.81 7.74 5.12
C GLY A 362 17.03 6.23 4.94
N GLN A 363 17.13 5.52 6.05
CA GLN A 363 17.45 4.11 6.06
C GLN A 363 16.34 3.26 5.41
N MET A 364 16.77 2.25 4.64
CA MET A 364 15.92 1.15 4.19
C MET A 364 15.99 0.03 5.23
N HIS A 365 14.84 -0.39 5.75
CA HIS A 365 14.75 -1.49 6.73
C HIS A 365 14.45 -2.84 6.06
N GLU A 366 14.57 -3.92 6.84
CA GLU A 366 14.22 -5.30 6.47
C GLU A 366 15.05 -5.89 5.30
N LEU A 367 16.28 -5.39 5.11
CA LEU A 367 17.21 -5.84 4.06
C LEU A 367 18.14 -6.99 4.48
N GLY A 368 18.14 -7.35 5.78
CA GLY A 368 19.03 -8.39 6.31
C GLY A 368 20.51 -8.00 6.24
N ASP A 369 21.39 -9.00 6.11
CA ASP A 369 22.85 -8.83 6.15
C ASP A 369 23.40 -7.99 4.98
N ASN A 370 22.66 -7.88 3.87
CA ASN A 370 23.07 -7.12 2.69
C ASN A 370 22.66 -5.64 2.76
N SER A 371 22.19 -5.15 3.92
CA SER A 371 21.67 -3.79 4.08
C SER A 371 22.67 -2.74 3.61
N ASP A 372 23.92 -2.78 4.06
CA ASP A 372 24.95 -1.82 3.69
C ASP A 372 25.22 -1.82 2.19
N GLN A 373 25.39 -3.00 1.59
CA GLN A 373 25.59 -3.14 0.15
C GLN A 373 24.46 -2.52 -0.66
N MET A 374 23.20 -2.76 -0.25
CA MET A 374 22.04 -2.21 -0.95
C MET A 374 21.97 -0.67 -0.84
N HIS A 375 22.35 -0.10 0.32
CA HIS A 375 22.47 1.35 0.47
C HIS A 375 23.59 1.93 -0.42
N GLU A 376 24.75 1.25 -0.50
CA GLU A 376 25.85 1.63 -1.40
C GLU A 376 25.43 1.64 -2.87
N GLU A 377 24.66 0.64 -3.30
CA GLU A 377 24.14 0.54 -4.67
C GLU A 377 23.19 1.71 -5.00
N ILE A 378 22.35 2.12 -4.04
CA ILE A 378 21.51 3.31 -4.20
C ILE A 378 22.35 4.58 -4.22
N GLY A 379 23.37 4.70 -3.38
CA GLY A 379 24.32 5.82 -3.43
C GLY A 379 25.01 5.93 -4.80
N LYS A 380 25.45 4.80 -5.36
CA LYS A 380 25.97 4.74 -6.73
C LYS A 380 24.93 5.21 -7.76
N LYS A 381 23.67 4.76 -7.62
CA LYS A 381 22.58 5.16 -8.53
C LYS A 381 22.32 6.66 -8.48
N VAL A 382 22.42 7.31 -7.30
CA VAL A 382 22.37 8.78 -7.17
C VAL A 382 23.44 9.44 -8.03
N ALA A 383 24.69 8.95 -7.96
CA ALA A 383 25.79 9.45 -8.76
C ALA A 383 25.60 9.21 -10.27
N ASP A 384 25.18 7.99 -10.64
CA ASP A 384 24.95 7.62 -12.05
C ASP A 384 23.85 8.46 -12.72
N LEU A 385 22.85 8.92 -11.93
CA LEU A 385 21.78 9.80 -12.39
C LEU A 385 22.17 11.30 -12.40
N GLY A 386 23.36 11.65 -11.93
CA GLY A 386 23.82 13.05 -11.86
C GLY A 386 23.02 13.89 -10.86
N ILE A 387 22.53 13.31 -9.77
CA ILE A 387 21.82 14.05 -8.71
C ILE A 387 22.83 15.02 -8.02
N ASP A 388 22.44 16.30 -7.89
CA ASP A 388 23.37 17.35 -7.43
C ASP A 388 23.69 17.25 -5.93
N TYR A 389 22.71 16.93 -5.11
CA TYR A 389 22.86 16.86 -3.65
C TYR A 389 22.30 15.56 -3.09
N LEU A 390 23.12 14.84 -2.35
CA LEU A 390 22.70 13.69 -1.54
C LEU A 390 22.82 14.01 -0.05
N VAL A 391 21.73 13.92 0.67
CA VAL A 391 21.70 13.99 2.12
C VAL A 391 21.30 12.63 2.67
N ALA A 392 22.31 11.87 3.14
CA ALA A 392 22.14 10.55 3.73
C ALA A 392 21.78 10.70 5.22
N ILE A 393 20.59 10.26 5.62
CA ILE A 393 20.11 10.37 7.01
C ILE A 393 20.21 8.99 7.66
N LYS A 394 20.97 8.89 8.74
CA LYS A 394 21.23 7.68 9.55
C LYS A 394 21.97 6.53 8.84
N SER A 395 22.15 6.53 7.53
CA SER A 395 22.93 5.50 6.83
C SER A 395 24.11 6.10 6.07
N LYS A 396 25.34 5.86 6.58
CA LYS A 396 26.58 6.28 5.91
C LYS A 396 26.89 5.48 4.66
N SER A 397 26.34 4.28 4.52
CA SER A 397 26.61 3.35 3.42
C SER A 397 26.23 3.93 2.05
N TYR A 398 25.27 4.87 1.98
CA TYR A 398 24.96 5.60 0.77
C TYR A 398 26.18 6.35 0.18
N LEU A 399 27.13 6.78 1.02
CA LEU A 399 28.29 7.59 0.62
C LEU A 399 29.49 6.75 0.15
N SER A 400 29.50 5.45 0.39
CA SER A 400 30.69 4.59 0.20
C SER A 400 31.15 4.47 -1.25
N LYS A 401 30.22 4.56 -2.23
CA LYS A 401 30.52 4.39 -3.66
C LYS A 401 30.23 5.64 -4.50
N ILE A 402 30.12 6.80 -3.85
CA ILE A 402 29.93 8.06 -4.57
C ILE A 402 31.24 8.48 -5.19
N ASN A 403 31.23 8.72 -6.50
CA ASN A 403 32.33 9.36 -7.20
C ASN A 403 32.16 10.91 -7.17
N SER A 404 33.20 11.62 -7.58
CA SER A 404 33.27 13.09 -7.53
C SER A 404 32.32 13.85 -8.45
N SER A 405 31.31 13.21 -9.04
CA SER A 405 30.33 13.83 -9.95
C SER A 405 29.23 14.60 -9.22
N LEU A 406 29.05 14.39 -7.91
CA LEU A 406 28.07 15.10 -7.12
C LEU A 406 28.58 16.45 -6.64
N THR A 407 27.72 17.46 -6.66
CA THR A 407 28.03 18.79 -6.12
C THR A 407 28.25 18.72 -4.60
N SER A 408 27.44 17.94 -3.88
CA SER A 408 27.56 17.75 -2.44
C SER A 408 26.94 16.42 -1.99
N ALA A 409 27.65 15.70 -1.12
CA ALA A 409 27.13 14.51 -0.43
C ALA A 409 27.41 14.64 1.08
N ARG A 410 26.37 14.56 1.91
CA ARG A 410 26.44 14.79 3.35
C ARG A 410 25.79 13.65 4.11
N TYR A 411 26.36 13.30 5.25
CA TYR A 411 25.73 12.40 6.25
C TYR A 411 25.22 13.23 7.41
N LEU A 412 23.99 12.94 7.85
CA LEU A 412 23.38 13.52 9.04
C LEU A 412 22.86 12.39 9.96
N SER A 413 22.95 12.61 11.26
CA SER A 413 22.51 11.61 12.26
C SER A 413 21.00 11.69 12.52
N SER A 414 20.38 12.81 12.17
CA SER A 414 18.94 13.03 12.29
C SER A 414 18.42 13.95 11.19
N TRP A 415 17.14 13.90 10.92
CA TRP A 415 16.54 14.80 9.94
C TRP A 415 16.50 16.27 10.42
N GLN A 416 16.48 16.51 11.74
CA GLN A 416 16.49 17.85 12.30
C GLN A 416 17.74 18.66 11.89
N GLU A 417 18.86 17.98 11.69
CA GLU A 417 20.10 18.63 11.21
C GLU A 417 19.97 19.15 9.77
N THR A 418 18.95 18.71 9.02
CA THR A 418 18.70 19.20 7.65
C THR A 418 18.14 20.62 7.60
N LEU A 419 17.60 21.15 8.72
CA LEU A 419 16.96 22.47 8.77
C LEU A 419 17.89 23.60 8.35
N ASP A 420 19.19 23.48 8.63
CA ASP A 420 20.21 24.46 8.18
C ASP A 420 20.41 24.48 6.67
N LEU A 421 20.09 23.38 5.98
CA LEU A 421 20.20 23.27 4.52
C LEU A 421 19.08 24.01 3.78
N PHE A 422 17.96 24.31 4.44
CA PHE A 422 16.81 24.94 3.80
C PHE A 422 17.12 26.33 3.21
N LYS A 423 18.12 27.02 3.76
CA LYS A 423 18.65 28.30 3.23
C LYS A 423 19.47 28.14 1.94
N GLU A 424 19.85 26.91 1.60
CA GLU A 424 20.59 26.60 0.37
C GLU A 424 19.67 26.31 -0.81
N PHE A 425 18.35 26.13 -0.58
CA PHE A 425 17.37 25.87 -1.64
C PHE A 425 17.17 27.09 -2.53
N ASN A 426 17.07 26.86 -3.82
CA ASN A 426 16.76 27.87 -4.83
C ASN A 426 15.40 27.59 -5.48
N PRO A 427 14.73 28.60 -6.03
CA PRO A 427 13.61 28.37 -6.94
C PRO A 427 14.02 27.40 -8.07
N ALA A 428 13.08 26.58 -8.52
CA ALA A 428 13.23 25.47 -9.46
C ALA A 428 13.95 24.22 -8.92
N ASP A 429 14.50 24.23 -7.68
CA ASP A 429 15.02 23.00 -7.10
C ASP A 429 13.93 21.93 -6.95
N VAL A 430 14.33 20.68 -7.17
CA VAL A 430 13.46 19.51 -6.97
C VAL A 430 14.01 18.68 -5.82
N ILE A 431 13.17 18.42 -4.83
CA ILE A 431 13.53 17.74 -3.59
C ILE A 431 12.79 16.42 -3.49
N LEU A 432 13.50 15.33 -3.28
CA LEU A 432 12.96 14.03 -2.91
C LEU A 432 13.22 13.75 -1.44
N VAL A 433 12.19 13.36 -0.70
CA VAL A 433 12.30 12.83 0.67
C VAL A 433 11.81 11.39 0.68
N LYS A 434 12.70 10.42 1.00
CA LYS A 434 12.37 8.99 0.98
C LYS A 434 13.11 8.18 2.04
N ALA A 435 12.35 7.34 2.76
CA ALA A 435 12.86 6.41 3.77
C ALA A 435 11.86 5.31 4.08
N SER A 436 12.29 4.30 4.86
CA SER A 436 11.36 3.40 5.54
C SER A 436 10.51 4.15 6.56
N ARG A 437 9.28 3.69 6.80
CA ARG A 437 8.29 4.38 7.66
C ARG A 437 8.81 4.70 9.06
N ALA A 438 9.62 3.79 9.63
CA ALA A 438 10.18 3.95 10.98
C ALA A 438 11.13 5.15 11.12
N GLU A 439 11.64 5.71 10.03
CA GLU A 439 12.54 6.86 10.03
C GLU A 439 11.80 8.21 10.24
N GLY A 440 10.48 8.26 10.02
CA GLY A 440 9.67 9.45 10.26
C GLY A 440 9.98 10.63 9.35
N LEU A 441 10.52 10.42 8.14
CA LEU A 441 10.90 11.51 7.23
C LEU A 441 9.70 12.26 6.61
N ASP A 442 8.47 11.84 6.86
CA ASP A 442 7.27 12.65 6.59
C ASP A 442 7.26 13.96 7.40
N GLU A 443 7.91 13.98 8.58
CA GLU A 443 8.12 15.21 9.35
C GLU A 443 9.09 16.17 8.64
N LEU A 444 10.19 15.67 8.05
CA LEU A 444 11.09 16.45 7.21
C LEU A 444 10.35 17.04 6.00
N ALA A 445 9.59 16.22 5.27
CA ALA A 445 8.81 16.70 4.12
C ALA A 445 7.80 17.79 4.54
N SER A 446 7.17 17.63 5.71
CA SER A 446 6.26 18.64 6.28
C SER A 446 6.99 19.93 6.66
N ALA A 447 8.19 19.83 7.22
CA ALA A 447 9.01 21.00 7.57
C ALA A 447 9.47 21.79 6.33
N ILE A 448 9.91 21.09 5.26
CA ILE A 448 10.24 21.70 3.97
C ILE A 448 9.03 22.45 3.42
N LYS A 449 7.86 21.80 3.38
CA LYS A 449 6.62 22.40 2.89
C LYS A 449 6.21 23.64 3.69
N ALA A 450 6.29 23.60 5.02
CA ALA A 450 5.96 24.73 5.89
C ALA A 450 6.89 25.92 5.66
N LYS A 451 8.20 25.68 5.52
CA LYS A 451 9.19 26.74 5.25
C LYS A 451 8.91 27.44 3.91
N THR A 452 8.63 26.67 2.86
CA THR A 452 8.34 27.24 1.54
C THR A 452 7.04 28.04 1.51
N MET A 453 6.03 27.68 2.31
CA MET A 453 4.77 28.44 2.41
C MET A 453 4.93 29.73 3.22
N SER A 454 5.73 29.74 4.29
CA SER A 454 5.94 30.92 5.13
C SER A 454 6.67 32.05 4.40
N GLU A 455 7.50 31.74 3.40
CA GLU A 455 8.19 32.74 2.57
C GLU A 455 7.22 33.43 1.58
N GLN A 456 6.12 32.77 1.17
CA GLN A 456 5.06 33.41 0.38
C GLN A 456 4.29 34.50 1.14
N GLU A 457 4.04 34.29 2.44
CA GLU A 457 3.34 35.28 3.27
C GLU A 457 4.21 36.47 3.64
N GLY A 458 5.54 36.30 3.67
CA GLY A 458 6.53 37.35 3.95
C GLY A 458 6.78 38.30 2.80
N GLU A 459 6.68 37.84 1.55
CA GLU A 459 6.88 38.66 0.34
C GLU A 459 5.61 39.42 -0.10
N SER A 460 4.46 39.08 0.48
CA SER A 460 3.17 39.76 0.20
C SER A 460 2.85 40.91 1.18
N LYS A 461 3.77 41.28 2.04
CA LYS A 461 3.72 42.44 2.94
C LYS A 461 4.78 43.45 2.57
#